data_7bc7e95a7c1bb6ae4f650563161ed2fd
#
_entry.id   7bc7e95a7c1bb6ae4f650563161ed2fd
#
_cell.length_a   1.000
_cell.length_b   1.000
_cell.length_c   1.000
_cell.angle_alpha   90.00
_cell.angle_beta   90.00
_cell.angle_gamma   90.00
#
_symmetry.space_group_name_H-M   'P 1'
#
loop_
_entity.id
_entity.type
_entity.pdbx_description
1 polymer ?
#
loop_
_entity_poly.entity_id
_entity_poly.type
_entity_poly.pdbx_seq_one_letter_code
_entity_poly.pdbx_strand_id
1 'polypeptide(L)'
;HQTEVNFSKSLGSTKLIAVSKVQPNERIEMVLGQGHRIFGENRIQEAQAKWPDFKEKYEDIELHIIGPLQSNKTRAAMELADCIHTLDRSKLAKNMARLAQDLGKCPELFVQVNTGGEQQKSGILPNEAESFVKECLAMDLPVNGLMCIPPVSEEASLHFALLKKISENCGLKYLSMGMSAD
;
A
#
# COMPACT_ATOMS: atom_id res chain seq x y z
N HIS A 1 -5.06 8.29 23.88
CA HIS A 1 -3.63 8.29 24.22
C HIS A 1 -3.16 6.98 24.86
N GLN A 2 -3.86 6.49 25.88
CA GLN A 2 -3.46 5.24 26.57
C GLN A 2 -3.76 3.98 25.74
N THR A 3 -4.80 4.03 24.92
CA THR A 3 -5.21 2.93 24.02
C THR A 3 -4.23 2.78 22.85
N GLU A 4 -3.74 3.88 22.26
CA GLU A 4 -2.74 3.86 21.18
C GLU A 4 -1.36 3.41 21.66
N VAL A 5 -0.91 3.86 22.81
CA VAL A 5 0.37 3.42 23.41
C VAL A 5 0.36 1.92 23.73
N ASN A 6 -0.78 1.38 24.16
CA ASN A 6 -0.95 -0.05 24.40
C ASN A 6 -1.03 -0.84 23.08
N PHE A 7 -1.67 -0.29 22.05
CA PHE A 7 -1.77 -0.92 20.73
C PHE A 7 -0.41 -1.00 20.04
N SER A 8 0.36 0.09 20.04
CA SER A 8 1.72 0.12 19.51
C SER A 8 2.67 -0.85 20.21
N LYS A 9 2.55 -1.03 21.53
CA LYS A 9 3.33 -2.02 22.28
C LYS A 9 2.97 -3.47 21.93
N SER A 10 1.73 -3.74 21.53
CA SER A 10 1.29 -5.08 21.13
C SER A 10 1.68 -5.45 19.70
N LEU A 11 1.99 -4.47 18.83
CA LEU A 11 2.31 -4.67 17.43
C LEU A 11 3.76 -5.14 17.18
N GLY A 12 4.65 -5.06 18.15
CA GLY A 12 6.08 -5.37 17.99
C GLY A 12 6.72 -4.52 16.89
N SER A 13 7.26 -5.16 15.84
CA SER A 13 7.84 -4.47 14.68
C SER A 13 6.83 -4.09 13.59
N THR A 14 5.54 -4.38 13.78
CA THR A 14 4.48 -4.08 12.81
C THR A 14 4.18 -2.59 12.80
N LYS A 15 4.20 -1.98 11.62
CA LYS A 15 3.76 -0.60 11.41
C LYS A 15 2.24 -0.52 11.23
N LEU A 16 1.61 0.42 11.89
CA LEU A 16 0.20 0.74 11.67
C LEU A 16 0.06 1.81 10.59
N ILE A 17 -0.73 1.55 9.56
CA ILE A 17 -1.14 2.56 8.58
C ILE A 17 -2.52 3.06 8.97
N ALA A 18 -2.63 4.34 9.34
CA ALA A 18 -3.91 4.97 9.63
C ALA A 18 -4.65 5.30 8.31
N VAL A 19 -5.76 4.62 8.06
CA VAL A 19 -6.54 4.83 6.84
C VAL A 19 -7.38 6.08 6.97
N SER A 20 -7.06 7.10 6.14
CA SER A 20 -7.67 8.44 6.20
C SER A 20 -8.67 8.73 5.07
N LYS A 21 -9.02 7.71 4.28
CA LYS A 21 -10.07 7.81 3.25
C LYS A 21 -11.37 8.41 3.85
N VAL A 22 -11.97 9.38 3.16
CA VAL A 22 -13.24 10.02 3.55
C VAL A 22 -13.21 10.70 4.93
N GLN A 23 -12.06 10.80 5.59
CA GLN A 23 -11.95 11.49 6.87
C GLN A 23 -11.75 12.99 6.68
N PRO A 24 -12.39 13.83 7.51
CA PRO A 24 -12.16 15.27 7.50
C PRO A 24 -10.76 15.62 8.01
N ASN A 25 -10.23 16.76 7.55
CA ASN A 25 -8.88 17.21 7.86
C ASN A 25 -8.62 17.35 9.37
N GLU A 26 -9.63 17.81 10.13
CA GLU A 26 -9.53 17.97 11.59
C GLU A 26 -9.24 16.65 12.30
N ARG A 27 -9.80 15.54 11.80
CA ARG A 27 -9.56 14.22 12.36
C ARG A 27 -8.14 13.72 12.04
N ILE A 28 -7.65 13.99 10.83
CA ILE A 28 -6.27 13.68 10.42
C ILE A 28 -5.30 14.51 11.28
N GLU A 29 -5.56 15.79 11.47
CA GLU A 29 -4.74 16.68 12.30
C GLU A 29 -4.65 16.23 13.76
N MET A 30 -5.74 15.73 14.33
CA MET A 30 -5.73 15.15 15.69
C MET A 30 -4.75 13.96 15.78
N VAL A 31 -4.73 13.09 14.77
CA VAL A 31 -3.85 11.92 14.73
C VAL A 31 -2.39 12.33 14.49
N LEU A 32 -2.15 13.30 13.60
CA LEU A 32 -0.83 13.91 13.38
C LEU A 32 -0.30 14.59 14.64
N GLY A 33 -1.17 15.31 15.38
CA GLY A 33 -0.83 15.95 16.65
C GLY A 33 -0.45 14.97 17.76
N GLN A 34 -0.88 13.71 17.68
CA GLN A 34 -0.48 12.62 18.56
C GLN A 34 0.86 11.97 18.16
N GLY A 35 1.48 12.42 17.08
CA GLY A 35 2.79 11.92 16.62
C GLY A 35 2.72 10.77 15.62
N HIS A 36 1.52 10.37 15.17
CA HIS A 36 1.41 9.37 14.11
C HIS A 36 1.77 9.98 12.74
N ARG A 37 2.48 9.22 11.90
CA ARG A 37 3.04 9.73 10.63
C ARG A 37 2.74 8.86 9.41
N ILE A 38 2.16 7.68 9.57
CA ILE A 38 1.96 6.72 8.48
C ILE A 38 0.48 6.64 8.14
N PHE A 39 0.11 7.14 6.96
CA PHE A 39 -1.28 7.24 6.53
C PHE A 39 -1.55 6.53 5.22
N GLY A 40 -2.79 6.06 5.04
CA GLY A 40 -3.22 5.37 3.82
C GLY A 40 -4.43 6.02 3.17
N GLU A 41 -4.36 6.22 1.85
CA GLU A 41 -5.45 6.74 1.04
C GLU A 41 -5.85 5.74 -0.05
N ASN A 42 -7.15 5.69 -0.34
CA ASN A 42 -7.67 4.83 -1.39
C ASN A 42 -7.69 5.52 -2.76
N ARG A 43 -7.85 6.85 -2.80
CA ARG A 43 -8.03 7.62 -4.03
C ARG A 43 -6.98 8.71 -4.16
N ILE A 44 -6.28 8.72 -5.29
CA ILE A 44 -5.23 9.71 -5.51
C ILE A 44 -5.76 11.15 -5.55
N GLN A 45 -6.97 11.37 -6.07
CA GLN A 45 -7.55 12.72 -6.09
C GLN A 45 -7.82 13.26 -4.68
N GLU A 46 -8.28 12.41 -3.78
CA GLU A 46 -8.47 12.75 -2.37
C GLU A 46 -7.12 13.02 -1.69
N ALA A 47 -6.13 12.17 -1.96
CA ALA A 47 -4.77 12.36 -1.47
C ALA A 47 -4.16 13.70 -1.94
N GLN A 48 -4.30 14.03 -3.22
CA GLN A 48 -3.80 15.30 -3.78
C GLN A 48 -4.45 16.54 -3.16
N ALA A 49 -5.72 16.43 -2.76
CA ALA A 49 -6.44 17.55 -2.14
C ALA A 49 -6.07 17.78 -0.67
N LYS A 50 -5.55 16.79 0.04
CA LYS A 50 -5.29 16.83 1.48
C LYS A 50 -3.82 16.91 1.83
N TRP A 51 -3.01 16.01 1.27
CA TRP A 51 -1.68 15.70 1.79
C TRP A 51 -0.59 16.71 1.48
N PRO A 52 -0.62 17.51 0.41
CA PRO A 52 0.39 18.56 0.21
C PRO A 52 0.48 19.52 1.40
N ASP A 53 -0.65 20.05 1.90
CA ASP A 53 -0.70 20.98 3.02
C ASP A 53 -0.21 20.32 4.33
N PHE A 54 -0.56 19.05 4.55
CA PHE A 54 -0.08 18.31 5.72
C PHE A 54 1.42 18.02 5.65
N LYS A 55 1.95 17.64 4.47
CA LYS A 55 3.39 17.41 4.27
C LYS A 55 4.23 18.69 4.40
N GLU A 56 3.65 19.85 4.10
CA GLU A 56 4.29 21.15 4.37
C GLU A 56 4.34 21.48 5.87
N LYS A 57 3.26 21.15 6.60
CA LYS A 57 3.12 21.47 8.02
C LYS A 57 3.82 20.46 8.96
N TYR A 58 3.89 19.19 8.56
CA TYR A 58 4.47 18.12 9.35
C TYR A 58 5.55 17.41 8.55
N GLU A 59 6.76 17.41 9.07
CA GLU A 59 7.85 16.61 8.53
C GLU A 59 7.60 15.11 8.74
N ASP A 60 8.29 14.26 8.00
CA ASP A 60 8.30 12.80 8.18
C ASP A 60 6.96 12.05 7.93
N ILE A 61 5.97 12.66 7.29
CA ILE A 61 4.75 11.95 6.86
C ILE A 61 5.09 10.92 5.79
N GLU A 62 4.73 9.67 6.05
CA GLU A 62 4.79 8.55 5.11
C GLU A 62 3.37 8.29 4.58
N LEU A 63 3.13 8.61 3.31
CA LEU A 63 1.83 8.48 2.66
C LEU A 63 1.78 7.24 1.77
N HIS A 64 0.86 6.34 2.05
CA HIS A 64 0.62 5.11 1.31
C HIS A 64 -0.63 5.21 0.43
N ILE A 65 -0.53 4.78 -0.82
CA ILE A 65 -1.71 4.54 -1.66
C ILE A 65 -2.06 3.06 -1.55
N ILE A 66 -3.22 2.78 -0.96
CA ILE A 66 -3.70 1.43 -0.65
C ILE A 66 -4.95 1.03 -1.45
N GLY A 67 -5.50 1.92 -2.25
CA GLY A 67 -6.62 1.66 -3.15
C GLY A 67 -6.19 1.43 -4.61
N PRO A 68 -7.12 0.94 -5.45
CA PRO A 68 -6.82 0.61 -6.84
C PRO A 68 -6.32 1.82 -7.62
N LEU A 69 -5.23 1.64 -8.37
CA LEU A 69 -4.59 2.71 -9.13
C LEU A 69 -4.90 2.63 -10.62
N GLN A 70 -5.59 3.65 -11.12
CA GLN A 70 -5.83 3.83 -12.55
C GLN A 70 -4.56 4.27 -13.28
N SER A 71 -4.36 3.77 -14.51
CA SER A 71 -3.15 4.05 -15.29
C SER A 71 -2.91 5.55 -15.57
N ASN A 72 -3.98 6.34 -15.75
CA ASN A 72 -3.89 7.79 -15.96
C ASN A 72 -3.59 8.59 -14.67
N LYS A 73 -3.62 7.96 -13.51
CA LYS A 73 -3.30 8.55 -12.21
C LYS A 73 -1.94 8.13 -11.67
N THR A 74 -1.23 7.25 -12.38
CA THR A 74 0.05 6.68 -11.93
C THR A 74 1.09 7.75 -11.65
N ARG A 75 1.26 8.75 -12.53
CA ARG A 75 2.23 9.84 -12.32
C ARG A 75 1.95 10.59 -11.02
N ALA A 76 0.70 11.03 -10.84
CA ALA A 76 0.30 11.76 -9.64
C ALA A 76 0.51 10.94 -8.35
N ALA A 77 0.25 9.63 -8.41
CA ALA A 77 0.51 8.74 -7.28
C ALA A 77 2.01 8.64 -6.98
N MET A 78 2.85 8.46 -7.98
CA MET A 78 4.30 8.34 -7.81
C MET A 78 4.98 9.64 -7.35
N GLU A 79 4.42 10.79 -7.68
CA GLU A 79 4.92 12.09 -7.23
C GLU A 79 4.60 12.36 -5.76
N LEU A 80 3.42 11.93 -5.29
CA LEU A 80 2.89 12.26 -3.97
C LEU A 80 3.17 11.20 -2.91
N ALA A 81 3.04 9.90 -3.26
CA ALA A 81 3.14 8.80 -2.32
C ALA A 81 4.58 8.38 -2.03
N ASP A 82 4.78 7.90 -0.81
CA ASP A 82 6.03 7.26 -0.38
C ASP A 82 5.98 5.74 -0.63
N CYS A 83 4.76 5.17 -0.65
CA CYS A 83 4.53 3.76 -0.92
C CYS A 83 3.22 3.52 -1.68
N ILE A 84 3.20 2.57 -2.62
CA ILE A 84 2.01 2.14 -3.37
C ILE A 84 1.82 0.63 -3.19
N HIS A 85 0.65 0.23 -2.66
CA HIS A 85 0.36 -1.15 -2.29
C HIS A 85 -0.38 -1.95 -3.35
N THR A 86 -0.72 -1.33 -4.47
CA THR A 86 -1.71 -1.86 -5.41
C THR A 86 -1.16 -2.09 -6.81
N LEU A 87 0.11 -2.52 -6.88
CA LEU A 87 0.71 -2.98 -8.13
C LEU A 87 0.16 -4.38 -8.46
N ASP A 88 -0.73 -4.45 -9.45
CA ASP A 88 -1.57 -5.62 -9.70
C ASP A 88 -1.60 -6.10 -11.17
N ARG A 89 -0.80 -5.51 -12.06
CA ARG A 89 -0.79 -5.89 -13.48
C ARG A 89 0.42 -5.35 -14.25
N SER A 90 0.88 -6.08 -15.26
CA SER A 90 2.05 -5.73 -16.07
C SER A 90 1.93 -4.36 -16.76
N LYS A 91 0.73 -3.97 -17.21
CA LYS A 91 0.53 -2.64 -17.82
C LYS A 91 0.84 -1.51 -16.84
N LEU A 92 0.45 -1.67 -15.56
CA LEU A 92 0.75 -0.69 -14.51
C LEU A 92 2.25 -0.69 -14.19
N ALA A 93 2.87 -1.86 -14.05
CA ALA A 93 4.30 -2.01 -13.81
C ALA A 93 5.15 -1.34 -14.88
N LYS A 94 4.86 -1.61 -16.16
CA LYS A 94 5.56 -0.96 -17.30
C LYS A 94 5.40 0.56 -17.30
N ASN A 95 4.21 1.06 -16.95
CA ASN A 95 3.99 2.50 -16.84
C ASN A 95 4.77 3.11 -15.67
N MET A 96 4.81 2.43 -14.51
CA MET A 96 5.60 2.87 -13.36
C MET A 96 7.10 2.88 -13.67
N ALA A 97 7.62 1.85 -14.31
CA ALA A 97 9.04 1.78 -14.68
C ALA A 97 9.44 2.95 -15.60
N ARG A 98 8.63 3.24 -16.62
CA ARG A 98 8.86 4.40 -17.50
C ARG A 98 8.78 5.72 -16.71
N LEU A 99 7.78 5.88 -15.86
CA LEU A 99 7.62 7.10 -15.05
C LEU A 99 8.73 7.26 -14.01
N ALA A 100 9.25 6.18 -13.46
CA ALA A 100 10.37 6.21 -12.54
C ALA A 100 11.63 6.81 -13.19
N GLN A 101 11.89 6.47 -14.46
CA GLN A 101 12.96 7.07 -15.24
C GLN A 101 12.71 8.57 -15.52
N ASP A 102 11.47 8.92 -15.89
CA ASP A 102 11.10 10.32 -16.15
C ASP A 102 11.20 11.21 -14.90
N LEU A 103 10.83 10.67 -13.73
CA LEU A 103 10.77 11.39 -12.45
C LEU A 103 12.10 11.35 -11.67
N GLY A 104 13.01 10.44 -12.02
CA GLY A 104 14.23 10.18 -11.26
C GLY A 104 13.97 9.59 -9.86
N LYS A 105 12.76 9.12 -9.58
CA LYS A 105 12.35 8.49 -8.31
C LYS A 105 11.23 7.49 -8.52
N CYS A 106 11.15 6.52 -7.61
CA CYS A 106 10.01 5.60 -7.50
C CYS A 106 9.66 5.40 -6.03
N PRO A 107 8.38 5.48 -5.64
CA PRO A 107 7.95 5.09 -4.29
C PRO A 107 8.20 3.60 -4.06
N GLU A 108 8.21 3.17 -2.80
CA GLU A 108 8.21 1.73 -2.48
C GLU A 108 6.95 1.07 -3.05
N LEU A 109 7.09 -0.17 -3.54
CA LEU A 109 5.99 -0.89 -4.16
C LEU A 109 5.69 -2.20 -3.45
N PHE A 110 4.40 -2.49 -3.32
CA PHE A 110 3.88 -3.80 -2.95
C PHE A 110 3.06 -4.36 -4.11
N VAL A 111 3.27 -5.62 -4.42
CA VAL A 111 2.40 -6.34 -5.35
C VAL A 111 1.14 -6.79 -4.62
N GLN A 112 -0.01 -6.41 -5.14
CA GLN A 112 -1.30 -6.84 -4.61
C GLN A 112 -1.63 -8.23 -5.14
N VAL A 113 -1.89 -9.17 -4.21
CA VAL A 113 -2.27 -10.55 -4.50
C VAL A 113 -3.75 -10.75 -4.16
N ASN A 114 -4.52 -11.26 -5.10
CA ASN A 114 -5.92 -11.66 -4.91
C ASN A 114 -5.96 -13.08 -4.33
N THR A 115 -5.79 -13.18 -3.02
CA THR A 115 -5.69 -14.46 -2.32
C THR A 115 -7.00 -15.26 -2.29
N GLY A 116 -8.15 -14.60 -2.47
CA GLY A 116 -9.46 -15.25 -2.56
C GLY A 116 -9.86 -15.68 -3.97
N GLY A 117 -9.10 -15.30 -5.01
CA GLY A 117 -9.43 -15.61 -6.40
C GLY A 117 -10.74 -14.99 -6.90
N GLU A 118 -11.24 -13.93 -6.26
CA GLU A 118 -12.49 -13.26 -6.60
C GLU A 118 -12.32 -12.44 -7.89
N GLN A 119 -13.03 -12.78 -8.94
CA GLN A 119 -12.91 -12.16 -10.28
C GLN A 119 -13.12 -10.64 -10.30
N GLN A 120 -13.92 -10.11 -9.38
CA GLN A 120 -14.25 -8.68 -9.28
C GLN A 120 -13.20 -7.87 -8.48
N LYS A 121 -12.27 -8.54 -7.80
CA LYS A 121 -11.23 -7.88 -6.99
C LYS A 121 -9.93 -7.71 -7.77
N SER A 122 -9.25 -6.61 -7.49
CA SER A 122 -7.90 -6.33 -7.98
C SER A 122 -6.88 -7.28 -7.33
N GLY A 123 -5.77 -7.47 -8.00
CA GLY A 123 -4.65 -8.29 -7.54
C GLY A 123 -4.28 -9.40 -8.52
N ILE A 124 -3.01 -9.76 -8.52
CA ILE A 124 -2.48 -10.92 -9.25
C ILE A 124 -2.96 -12.20 -8.55
N LEU A 125 -3.26 -13.24 -9.31
CA LEU A 125 -3.58 -14.54 -8.72
C LEU A 125 -2.36 -15.14 -8.00
N PRO A 126 -2.56 -15.91 -6.91
CA PRO A 126 -1.47 -16.48 -6.13
C PRO A 126 -0.43 -17.29 -6.94
N ASN A 127 -0.91 -18.04 -7.95
CA ASN A 127 -0.04 -18.84 -8.83
C ASN A 127 0.76 -18.01 -9.86
N GLU A 128 0.41 -16.74 -10.07
CA GLU A 128 1.09 -15.82 -10.98
C GLU A 128 2.01 -14.84 -10.24
N ALA A 129 1.87 -14.74 -8.91
CA ALA A 129 2.52 -13.71 -8.10
C ALA A 129 4.06 -13.75 -8.21
N GLU A 130 4.68 -14.93 -8.14
CA GLU A 130 6.14 -15.07 -8.22
C GLU A 130 6.68 -14.62 -9.58
N SER A 131 6.01 -14.99 -10.67
CA SER A 131 6.44 -14.59 -12.02
C SER A 131 6.26 -13.07 -12.23
N PHE A 132 5.18 -12.50 -11.70
CA PHE A 132 4.93 -11.07 -11.78
C PHE A 132 5.91 -10.24 -10.95
N VAL A 133 6.26 -10.70 -9.74
CA VAL A 133 7.31 -10.05 -8.94
C VAL A 133 8.64 -10.06 -9.68
N LYS A 134 9.03 -11.18 -10.30
CA LYS A 134 10.24 -11.27 -11.13
C LYS A 134 10.20 -10.30 -12.32
N GLU A 135 9.04 -10.19 -12.98
CA GLU A 135 8.83 -9.20 -14.06
C GLU A 135 9.05 -7.77 -13.56
N CYS A 136 8.51 -7.42 -12.40
CA CYS A 136 8.67 -6.09 -11.82
C CYS A 136 10.13 -5.79 -11.45
N LEU A 137 10.79 -6.73 -10.79
CA LEU A 137 12.21 -6.58 -10.40
C LEU A 137 13.14 -6.46 -11.62
N ALA A 138 12.82 -7.17 -12.70
CA ALA A 138 13.56 -7.06 -13.97
C ALA A 138 13.41 -5.68 -14.66
N MET A 139 12.42 -4.89 -14.24
CA MET A 139 12.22 -3.50 -14.68
C MET A 139 12.80 -2.49 -13.67
N ASP A 140 13.64 -2.92 -12.72
CA ASP A 140 14.23 -2.11 -11.65
C ASP A 140 13.19 -1.41 -10.74
N LEU A 141 11.99 -1.98 -10.63
CA LEU A 141 10.98 -1.46 -9.72
C LEU A 141 11.29 -1.88 -8.28
N PRO A 142 11.20 -0.95 -7.29
CA PRO A 142 11.50 -1.21 -5.88
C PRO A 142 10.36 -1.98 -5.21
N VAL A 143 10.15 -3.24 -5.61
CA VAL A 143 9.15 -4.12 -5.00
C VAL A 143 9.72 -4.69 -3.70
N ASN A 144 9.18 -4.24 -2.57
CA ASN A 144 9.66 -4.59 -1.24
C ASN A 144 8.75 -5.60 -0.51
N GLY A 145 7.54 -5.80 -0.99
CA GLY A 145 6.59 -6.69 -0.30
C GLY A 145 5.37 -7.07 -1.12
N LEU A 146 4.50 -7.84 -0.49
CA LEU A 146 3.20 -8.23 -1.01
C LEU A 146 2.08 -7.65 -0.15
N MET A 147 0.92 -7.42 -0.76
CA MET A 147 -0.29 -6.96 -0.09
C MET A 147 -1.48 -7.84 -0.43
N CYS A 148 -2.36 -8.10 0.52
CA CYS A 148 -3.68 -8.66 0.25
C CYS A 148 -4.77 -8.03 1.09
N ILE A 149 -5.99 -8.09 0.55
CA ILE A 149 -7.24 -7.79 1.26
C ILE A 149 -8.09 -9.07 1.16
N PRO A 150 -8.14 -9.89 2.22
CA PRO A 150 -8.89 -11.13 2.22
C PRO A 150 -10.38 -10.95 1.94
N PRO A 151 -11.09 -11.97 1.44
CA PRO A 151 -12.55 -12.00 1.42
C PRO A 151 -13.12 -11.86 2.84
N VAL A 152 -14.17 -11.04 2.99
CA VAL A 152 -14.82 -10.81 4.30
C VAL A 152 -15.47 -12.09 4.85
N SER A 153 -15.89 -12.99 3.96
CA SER A 153 -16.57 -14.25 4.30
C SER A 153 -15.62 -15.39 4.64
N GLU A 154 -14.30 -15.20 4.52
CA GLU A 154 -13.30 -16.23 4.73
C GLU A 154 -12.38 -15.90 5.91
N GLU A 155 -11.70 -16.92 6.44
CA GLU A 155 -10.76 -16.77 7.55
C GLU A 155 -9.50 -16.02 7.11
N ALA A 156 -9.33 -14.79 7.55
CA ALA A 156 -8.25 -13.90 7.11
C ALA A 156 -6.84 -14.47 7.38
N SER A 157 -6.67 -15.23 8.44
CA SER A 157 -5.39 -15.84 8.82
C SER A 157 -4.84 -16.79 7.76
N LEU A 158 -5.71 -17.50 7.03
CA LEU A 158 -5.32 -18.41 5.95
C LEU A 158 -4.75 -17.63 4.75
N HIS A 159 -5.37 -16.50 4.43
CA HIS A 159 -4.90 -15.62 3.35
C HIS A 159 -3.57 -14.96 3.71
N PHE A 160 -3.39 -14.56 4.96
CA PHE A 160 -2.14 -13.99 5.44
C PHE A 160 -1.00 -15.02 5.45
N ALA A 161 -1.29 -16.27 5.83
CA ALA A 161 -0.33 -17.37 5.77
C ALA A 161 0.08 -17.68 4.31
N LEU A 162 -0.89 -17.69 3.38
CA LEU A 162 -0.62 -17.86 1.95
C LEU A 162 0.26 -16.71 1.41
N LEU A 163 -0.09 -15.46 1.73
CA LEU A 163 0.68 -14.28 1.31
C LEU A 163 2.13 -14.36 1.82
N LYS A 164 2.29 -14.73 3.08
CA LYS A 164 3.63 -14.91 3.69
C LYS A 164 4.45 -15.95 2.94
N LYS A 165 3.87 -17.11 2.63
CA LYS A 165 4.55 -18.18 1.88
C LYS A 165 5.01 -17.70 0.50
N ILE A 166 4.15 -16.96 -0.23
CA ILE A 166 4.51 -16.41 -1.55
C ILE A 166 5.62 -15.37 -1.39
N SER A 167 5.56 -14.52 -0.37
CA SER A 167 6.59 -13.49 -0.10
C SER A 167 7.95 -14.11 0.18
N GLU A 168 8.00 -15.18 0.98
CA GLU A 168 9.22 -15.94 1.27
C GLU A 168 9.82 -16.54 -0.01
N ASN A 169 9.00 -17.13 -0.88
CA ASN A 169 9.43 -17.66 -2.18
C ASN A 169 10.01 -16.57 -3.10
N CYS A 170 9.46 -15.35 -3.02
CA CYS A 170 9.95 -14.21 -3.79
C CYS A 170 11.18 -13.54 -3.16
N GLY A 171 11.58 -13.90 -1.94
CA GLY A 171 12.65 -13.23 -1.20
C GLY A 171 12.28 -11.81 -0.76
N LEU A 172 10.99 -11.49 -0.65
CA LEU A 172 10.50 -10.17 -0.24
C LEU A 172 10.40 -10.06 1.28
N LYS A 173 10.61 -8.84 1.78
CA LYS A 173 10.77 -8.60 3.22
C LYS A 173 9.48 -8.24 3.94
N TYR A 174 8.58 -7.52 3.27
CA TYR A 174 7.43 -6.91 3.92
C TYR A 174 6.10 -7.49 3.46
N LEU A 175 5.13 -7.43 4.38
CA LEU A 175 3.75 -7.80 4.11
C LEU A 175 2.83 -6.65 4.51
N SER A 176 1.88 -6.31 3.65
CA SER A 176 0.79 -5.41 3.94
C SER A 176 -0.50 -6.20 4.04
N MET A 177 -1.03 -6.26 5.25
CA MET A 177 -2.17 -7.08 5.59
C MET A 177 -3.18 -6.25 6.36
N GLY A 178 -4.42 -6.26 5.93
CA GLY A 178 -5.48 -5.54 6.58
C GLY A 178 -6.83 -5.92 6.02
N MET A 179 -7.86 -5.65 6.77
CA MET A 179 -9.23 -5.77 6.31
C MET A 179 -9.94 -4.45 6.54
N SER A 180 -10.72 -4.03 5.55
CA SER A 180 -11.71 -2.99 5.74
C SER A 180 -13.04 -3.68 6.07
N ALA A 181 -13.63 -3.34 7.21
CA ALA A 181 -14.93 -3.84 7.63
C ALA A 181 -16.08 -2.98 7.09
N ASP A 182 -15.78 -1.96 6.32
CA ASP A 182 -16.67 -0.92 5.82
C ASP A 182 -16.47 -0.61 4.33
#